data_f6cbdbf261bb09911c9750cb74b45481
#
_entry.id   f6cbdbf261bb09911c9750cb74b45481
#
_cell.length_a   1.000
_cell.length_b   1.000
_cell.length_c   1.000
_cell.angle_alpha   90.00
_cell.angle_beta   90.00
_cell.angle_gamma   90.00
#
_symmetry.space_group_name_H-M   'P 1'
#
loop_
_entity.id
_entity.type
_entity.pdbx_description
1 polymer ?
#
loop_
_entity_poly.entity_id
_entity_poly.type
_entity_poly.pdbx_seq_one_letter_code
_entity_poly.pdbx_strand_id
1 'polypeptide(L)'
;MLGGRATLPSDLLIQRYQGEAIQPKRLSLKAPTLAIAQALIELFQAHQGQSQGQLNQQLQVLEGEDTDYRVKRGLAHILRASFSTFEPVSPLEPPLLRARAFALASRTVPSTAATQQHLQTLADQLSQELDRAVNPPEIRQGLYADLKENHILTAFEAPTAEALVHRYNLSQVQGIFYKATQVKLQAYRNDPGEYKLLFRYLKLFRLMAYIEGDADQGFTIEIDGPTSLFKPSTRYGLDMAKLIPAILHVTRWRLTATLVMRDRYTQQLKERQFTLDADCQLVSHYPPGKPYDSMLEESFAKRWPQTKTPWRLEREVDLVPIPGSVMIPDFRLVHPDGRTYLLEIVGYWRPEYLRKKFAQVRRAESNNLILAVSERLNLEKAGVKVADVPAKVVWFKNKLSPKIILDCLEG
;
A
#
# COMPACT_ATOMS: atom_id res chain seq x y z
N MET A 1 -6.22 -7.20 4.82
CA MET A 1 -5.48 -6.47 3.77
C MET A 1 -5.13 -5.10 4.35
N LEU A 2 -3.87 -4.72 4.42
CA LEU A 2 -3.46 -3.37 4.82
C LEU A 2 -4.01 -2.38 3.79
N GLY A 3 -4.97 -1.56 4.21
CA GLY A 3 -5.66 -0.58 3.37
C GLY A 3 -4.74 0.52 2.86
N GLY A 4 -3.87 0.19 1.89
CA GLY A 4 -2.91 1.10 1.30
C GLY A 4 -3.48 2.00 0.20
N ARG A 5 -4.77 2.34 0.21
CA ARG A 5 -5.43 2.88 -0.98
C ARG A 5 -5.59 4.40 -1.04
N ALA A 6 -5.45 5.14 0.03
CA ALA A 6 -5.74 6.57 -0.06
C ALA A 6 -4.52 7.42 0.31
N THR A 7 -3.69 7.64 -0.66
CA THR A 7 -2.83 8.81 -0.70
C THR A 7 -3.45 9.83 -1.65
N LEU A 8 -3.34 11.10 -1.33
CA LEU A 8 -3.88 12.16 -2.20
C LEU A 8 -3.12 12.21 -3.53
N PRO A 9 -3.82 12.37 -4.65
CA PRO A 9 -3.18 12.66 -5.93
C PRO A 9 -2.50 14.04 -5.89
N SER A 10 -1.50 14.23 -6.74
CA SER A 10 -0.60 15.39 -6.68
C SER A 10 -1.29 16.76 -6.86
N ASP A 11 -2.39 16.80 -7.59
CA ASP A 11 -3.21 18.01 -7.81
C ASP A 11 -4.00 18.44 -6.57
N LEU A 12 -4.25 17.54 -5.63
CA LEU A 12 -4.91 17.80 -4.36
C LEU A 12 -3.93 18.08 -3.20
N LEU A 13 -2.63 17.98 -3.45
CA LEU A 13 -1.63 18.34 -2.45
C LEU A 13 -1.53 19.86 -2.33
N ILE A 14 -1.66 20.35 -1.10
CA ILE A 14 -1.55 21.78 -0.77
C ILE A 14 -0.26 21.97 0.03
N GLN A 15 0.70 22.66 -0.58
CA GLN A 15 2.03 22.85 -0.02
C GLN A 15 2.38 24.33 0.11
N ARG A 16 3.07 24.67 1.16
CA ARG A 16 3.65 25.99 1.41
C ARG A 16 5.17 25.89 1.35
N TYR A 17 5.81 26.94 0.86
CA TYR A 17 7.26 27.03 0.75
C TYR A 17 7.75 28.15 1.66
N GLN A 18 8.78 27.85 2.44
CA GLN A 18 9.45 28.83 3.29
C GLN A 18 10.97 28.67 3.11
N GLY A 19 11.55 29.51 2.25
CA GLY A 19 12.92 29.29 1.78
C GLY A 19 13.05 27.95 1.06
N GLU A 20 13.95 27.09 1.52
CA GLU A 20 14.14 25.73 1.02
C GLU A 20 13.18 24.72 1.66
N ALA A 21 12.55 25.08 2.76
CA ALA A 21 11.63 24.19 3.45
C ALA A 21 10.29 24.10 2.72
N ILE A 22 9.74 22.88 2.68
CA ILE A 22 8.39 22.59 2.20
C ILE A 22 7.53 22.11 3.37
N GLN A 23 6.32 22.62 3.44
CA GLN A 23 5.34 22.24 4.47
C GLN A 23 4.00 21.89 3.82
N PRO A 24 3.45 20.70 4.06
CA PRO A 24 2.09 20.38 3.67
C PRO A 24 1.10 21.16 4.52
N LYS A 25 0.02 21.68 3.90
CA LYS A 25 -1.06 22.32 4.64
C LYS A 25 -1.85 21.25 5.39
N ARG A 26 -1.76 21.26 6.72
CA ARG A 26 -2.56 20.43 7.60
C ARG A 26 -3.81 21.19 8.06
N LEU A 27 -4.89 20.47 8.23
CA LEU A 27 -6.15 20.99 8.76
C LEU A 27 -6.16 20.90 10.29
N SER A 28 -6.70 21.91 10.94
CA SER A 28 -6.90 21.89 12.39
C SER A 28 -8.22 21.19 12.74
N LEU A 29 -8.31 20.60 13.92
CA LEU A 29 -9.54 19.98 14.45
C LEU A 29 -10.50 21.05 15.05
N LYS A 30 -10.68 22.17 14.35
CA LYS A 30 -11.62 23.22 14.79
C LYS A 30 -13.00 22.99 14.19
N ALA A 31 -14.03 23.55 14.84
CA ALA A 31 -15.42 23.35 14.45
C ALA A 31 -15.71 23.56 12.95
N PRO A 32 -15.18 24.59 12.25
CA PRO A 32 -15.46 24.75 10.82
C PRO A 32 -14.91 23.61 9.97
N THR A 33 -13.70 23.10 10.27
CA THR A 33 -13.11 21.97 9.55
C THR A 33 -13.88 20.67 9.79
N LEU A 34 -14.25 20.44 11.06
CA LEU A 34 -15.03 19.26 11.43
C LEU A 34 -16.44 19.29 10.81
N ALA A 35 -17.06 20.47 10.70
CA ALA A 35 -18.34 20.62 10.02
C ALA A 35 -18.27 20.25 8.52
N ILE A 36 -17.22 20.67 7.82
CA ILE A 36 -17.01 20.29 6.42
C ILE A 36 -16.80 18.76 6.30
N ALA A 37 -15.99 18.19 7.18
CA ALA A 37 -15.76 16.75 7.19
C ALA A 37 -17.06 15.98 7.48
N GLN A 38 -17.85 16.42 8.43
CA GLN A 38 -19.12 15.81 8.80
C GLN A 38 -20.14 15.88 7.66
N ALA A 39 -20.28 17.04 7.00
CA ALA A 39 -21.19 17.21 5.87
C ALA A 39 -20.84 16.27 4.70
N LEU A 40 -19.55 16.06 4.43
CA LEU A 40 -19.09 15.09 3.43
C LEU A 40 -19.40 13.64 3.82
N ILE A 41 -19.23 13.27 5.09
CA ILE A 41 -19.57 11.93 5.60
C ILE A 41 -21.06 11.66 5.43
N GLU A 42 -21.91 12.60 5.84
CA GLU A 42 -23.38 12.51 5.69
C GLU A 42 -23.79 12.38 4.21
N LEU A 43 -23.12 13.13 3.32
CA LEU A 43 -23.37 13.05 1.89
C LEU A 43 -23.08 11.62 1.36
N PHE A 44 -21.95 11.03 1.74
CA PHE A 44 -21.61 9.64 1.35
C PHE A 44 -22.61 8.65 1.93
N GLN A 45 -23.01 8.79 3.18
CA GLN A 45 -24.04 7.93 3.82
C GLN A 45 -25.36 7.98 3.07
N ALA A 46 -25.84 9.18 2.73
CA ALA A 46 -27.09 9.39 2.01
C ALA A 46 -27.06 8.82 0.57
N HIS A 47 -25.86 8.65 0.00
CA HIS A 47 -25.69 8.11 -1.36
C HIS A 47 -25.36 6.62 -1.42
N GLN A 48 -25.44 5.91 -0.29
CA GLN A 48 -25.31 4.44 -0.31
C GLN A 48 -26.46 3.83 -1.14
N GLY A 49 -26.12 2.92 -2.05
CA GLY A 49 -27.05 2.36 -3.04
C GLY A 49 -27.21 3.20 -4.31
N GLN A 50 -26.60 4.39 -4.40
CA GLN A 50 -26.64 5.26 -5.58
C GLN A 50 -25.35 5.18 -6.39
N SER A 51 -25.39 5.69 -7.64
CA SER A 51 -24.24 5.63 -8.53
C SER A 51 -23.15 6.65 -8.17
N GLN A 52 -21.91 6.36 -8.56
CA GLN A 52 -20.79 7.26 -8.41
C GLN A 52 -21.00 8.59 -9.14
N GLY A 53 -21.71 8.58 -10.28
CA GLY A 53 -22.06 9.79 -11.03
C GLY A 53 -22.98 10.72 -10.24
N GLN A 54 -24.02 10.17 -9.57
CA GLN A 54 -24.93 10.93 -8.72
C GLN A 54 -24.18 11.56 -7.53
N LEU A 55 -23.34 10.77 -6.87
CA LEU A 55 -22.49 11.29 -5.79
C LEU A 55 -21.56 12.40 -6.29
N ASN A 56 -20.95 12.26 -7.46
CA ASN A 56 -20.09 13.30 -8.02
C ASN A 56 -20.81 14.62 -8.28
N GLN A 57 -22.05 14.57 -8.75
CA GLN A 57 -22.88 15.77 -8.96
C GLN A 57 -23.13 16.51 -7.64
N GLN A 58 -23.48 15.78 -6.59
CA GLN A 58 -23.70 16.37 -5.27
C GLN A 58 -22.41 16.89 -4.62
N LEU A 59 -21.29 16.21 -4.83
CA LEU A 59 -19.98 16.69 -4.38
C LEU A 59 -19.61 18.02 -5.08
N GLN A 60 -19.90 18.17 -6.37
CA GLN A 60 -19.68 19.44 -7.09
C GLN A 60 -20.50 20.59 -6.50
N VAL A 61 -21.77 20.33 -6.14
CA VAL A 61 -22.63 21.34 -5.47
C VAL A 61 -22.04 21.74 -4.11
N LEU A 62 -21.57 20.77 -3.31
CA LEU A 62 -20.98 21.02 -1.99
C LEU A 62 -19.62 21.72 -2.09
N GLU A 63 -18.84 21.46 -3.13
CA GLU A 63 -17.58 22.14 -3.38
C GLU A 63 -17.76 23.63 -3.57
N GLY A 64 -18.78 24.03 -4.33
CA GLY A 64 -19.06 25.43 -4.65
C GLY A 64 -17.90 26.13 -5.37
N GLU A 65 -17.89 27.45 -5.33
CA GLU A 65 -16.83 28.32 -5.87
C GLU A 65 -15.81 28.77 -4.81
N ASP A 66 -15.83 28.16 -3.63
CA ASP A 66 -14.99 28.52 -2.49
C ASP A 66 -13.51 28.24 -2.72
N THR A 67 -12.65 29.00 -2.07
CA THR A 67 -11.19 28.83 -2.14
C THR A 67 -10.70 27.53 -1.50
N ASP A 68 -11.53 26.85 -0.75
CA ASP A 68 -11.24 25.60 -0.05
C ASP A 68 -11.67 24.34 -0.83
N TYR A 69 -12.10 24.49 -2.10
CA TYR A 69 -12.53 23.36 -2.94
C TYR A 69 -11.52 22.20 -2.98
N ARG A 70 -10.20 22.49 -2.94
CA ARG A 70 -9.16 21.46 -2.91
C ARG A 70 -9.19 20.65 -1.62
N VAL A 71 -9.55 21.27 -0.50
CA VAL A 71 -9.71 20.59 0.79
C VAL A 71 -10.92 19.67 0.72
N LYS A 72 -12.06 20.17 0.26
CA LYS A 72 -13.30 19.40 0.10
C LYS A 72 -13.09 18.20 -0.83
N ARG A 73 -12.45 18.38 -1.99
CA ARG A 73 -12.07 17.30 -2.91
C ARG A 73 -11.12 16.29 -2.29
N GLY A 74 -10.13 16.75 -1.51
CA GLY A 74 -9.18 15.90 -0.83
C GLY A 74 -9.85 15.02 0.22
N LEU A 75 -10.73 15.57 1.05
CA LEU A 75 -11.52 14.82 2.03
C LEU A 75 -12.46 13.83 1.34
N ALA A 76 -13.16 14.23 0.28
CA ALA A 76 -14.02 13.35 -0.52
C ALA A 76 -13.22 12.21 -1.19
N HIS A 77 -12.01 12.51 -1.69
CA HIS A 77 -11.10 11.47 -2.21
C HIS A 77 -10.74 10.44 -1.16
N ILE A 78 -10.44 10.87 0.07
CA ILE A 78 -10.12 9.97 1.19
C ILE A 78 -11.34 9.09 1.54
N LEU A 79 -12.55 9.67 1.62
CA LEU A 79 -13.78 8.91 1.87
C LEU A 79 -13.99 7.84 0.80
N ARG A 80 -13.85 8.21 -0.47
CA ARG A 80 -14.01 7.29 -1.60
C ARG A 80 -13.02 6.15 -1.57
N ALA A 81 -11.75 6.44 -1.33
CA ALA A 81 -10.67 5.48 -1.49
C ALA A 81 -10.41 4.62 -0.24
N SER A 82 -10.78 5.09 0.95
CA SER A 82 -10.51 4.39 2.22
C SER A 82 -11.76 3.81 2.91
N PHE A 83 -12.92 4.41 2.68
CA PHE A 83 -14.13 4.13 3.45
C PHE A 83 -15.32 3.69 2.58
N SER A 84 -15.14 3.64 1.25
CA SER A 84 -16.20 3.31 0.30
C SER A 84 -15.83 2.13 -0.56
N THR A 85 -16.83 1.32 -0.90
CA THR A 85 -16.73 0.28 -1.91
C THR A 85 -17.71 0.61 -3.04
N PHE A 86 -17.19 0.71 -4.27
CA PHE A 86 -17.98 0.93 -5.47
C PHE A 86 -17.84 -0.29 -6.38
N GLU A 87 -18.98 -0.83 -6.79
CA GLU A 87 -19.02 -2.06 -7.61
C GLU A 87 -19.94 -1.90 -8.81
N PRO A 88 -19.63 -2.53 -9.94
CA PRO A 88 -20.59 -2.66 -11.02
C PRO A 88 -21.71 -3.62 -10.61
N VAL A 89 -22.95 -3.12 -10.57
CA VAL A 89 -24.13 -3.94 -10.22
C VAL A 89 -24.89 -4.26 -11.51
N SER A 90 -24.89 -5.52 -11.90
CA SER A 90 -25.55 -6.01 -13.12
C SER A 90 -25.94 -7.48 -12.95
N PRO A 91 -27.09 -7.92 -13.53
CA PRO A 91 -27.50 -9.33 -13.48
C PRO A 91 -26.59 -10.26 -14.29
N LEU A 92 -25.91 -9.72 -15.32
CA LEU A 92 -24.88 -10.38 -16.13
C LEU A 92 -23.68 -9.45 -16.31
N GLU A 93 -22.58 -9.99 -16.85
CA GLU A 93 -21.48 -9.16 -17.35
C GLU A 93 -22.03 -8.10 -18.33
N PRO A 94 -21.78 -6.80 -18.11
CA PRO A 94 -22.42 -5.71 -18.88
C PRO A 94 -22.28 -5.83 -20.40
N PRO A 95 -21.14 -6.25 -20.99
CA PRO A 95 -21.04 -6.47 -22.41
C PRO A 95 -21.98 -7.56 -22.92
N LEU A 96 -22.16 -8.65 -22.18
CA LEU A 96 -23.08 -9.74 -22.53
C LEU A 96 -24.53 -9.29 -22.40
N LEU A 97 -24.85 -8.54 -21.36
CA LEU A 97 -26.19 -7.98 -21.16
C LEU A 97 -26.56 -7.04 -22.32
N ARG A 98 -25.63 -6.15 -22.73
CA ARG A 98 -25.82 -5.28 -23.91
C ARG A 98 -26.05 -6.10 -25.21
N ALA A 99 -25.26 -7.13 -25.44
CA ALA A 99 -25.42 -7.96 -26.64
C ALA A 99 -26.81 -8.60 -26.68
N ARG A 100 -27.31 -9.16 -25.59
CA ARG A 100 -28.67 -9.73 -25.49
C ARG A 100 -29.77 -8.69 -25.70
N ALA A 101 -29.65 -7.53 -25.01
CA ALA A 101 -30.62 -6.44 -25.14
C ALA A 101 -30.72 -5.91 -26.58
N PHE A 102 -29.59 -5.69 -27.24
CA PHE A 102 -29.54 -5.18 -28.60
C PHE A 102 -30.00 -6.22 -29.64
N ALA A 103 -29.77 -7.51 -29.43
CA ALA A 103 -30.30 -8.57 -30.26
C ALA A 103 -31.84 -8.62 -30.26
N LEU A 104 -32.47 -8.32 -29.14
CA LEU A 104 -33.93 -8.17 -29.05
C LEU A 104 -34.40 -6.90 -29.73
N ALA A 105 -33.71 -5.76 -29.51
CA ALA A 105 -34.07 -4.46 -30.03
C ALA A 105 -33.92 -4.37 -31.56
N SER A 106 -32.97 -5.10 -32.17
CA SER A 106 -32.70 -5.06 -33.63
C SER A 106 -33.85 -5.57 -34.49
N ARG A 107 -34.82 -6.24 -33.87
CA ARG A 107 -35.95 -6.88 -34.57
C ARG A 107 -37.20 -6.01 -34.69
N THR A 108 -37.17 -4.81 -34.12
CA THR A 108 -38.35 -3.94 -34.04
C THR A 108 -38.00 -2.49 -34.29
N VAL A 109 -39.03 -1.70 -34.70
CA VAL A 109 -38.88 -0.26 -34.83
C VAL A 109 -38.72 0.36 -33.44
N PRO A 110 -37.71 1.24 -33.26
CA PRO A 110 -37.47 1.86 -31.95
C PRO A 110 -38.68 2.69 -31.48
N SER A 111 -39.19 2.34 -30.31
CA SER A 111 -40.20 3.11 -29.58
C SER A 111 -40.06 2.87 -28.08
N THR A 112 -40.62 3.77 -27.26
CA THR A 112 -40.60 3.63 -25.79
C THR A 112 -41.30 2.35 -25.35
N ALA A 113 -42.46 2.02 -25.99
CA ALA A 113 -43.22 0.81 -25.68
C ALA A 113 -42.43 -0.45 -26.06
N ALA A 114 -41.82 -0.49 -27.27
CA ALA A 114 -40.97 -1.60 -27.69
C ALA A 114 -39.76 -1.79 -26.76
N THR A 115 -39.11 -0.69 -26.31
CA THR A 115 -38.00 -0.75 -25.38
C THR A 115 -38.42 -1.38 -24.04
N GLN A 116 -39.55 -0.97 -23.48
CA GLN A 116 -40.07 -1.53 -22.24
C GLN A 116 -40.38 -3.04 -22.38
N GLN A 117 -40.99 -3.43 -23.51
CA GLN A 117 -41.29 -4.83 -23.77
C GLN A 117 -40.01 -5.68 -23.91
N HIS A 118 -38.97 -5.17 -24.59
CA HIS A 118 -37.68 -5.89 -24.69
C HIS A 118 -37.01 -6.05 -23.34
N LEU A 119 -37.02 -5.00 -22.52
CA LEU A 119 -36.46 -5.08 -21.16
C LEU A 119 -37.24 -6.07 -20.30
N GLN A 120 -38.59 -6.12 -20.43
CA GLN A 120 -39.41 -7.11 -19.73
C GLN A 120 -39.09 -8.52 -20.18
N THR A 121 -39.06 -8.75 -21.51
CA THR A 121 -38.73 -10.08 -22.09
C THR A 121 -37.37 -10.55 -21.62
N LEU A 122 -36.36 -9.65 -21.58
CA LEU A 122 -35.02 -9.99 -21.11
C LEU A 122 -35.02 -10.26 -19.62
N ALA A 123 -35.81 -9.51 -18.84
CA ALA A 123 -35.97 -9.72 -17.40
C ALA A 123 -36.54 -11.11 -17.08
N ASP A 124 -37.59 -11.52 -17.81
CA ASP A 124 -38.23 -12.83 -17.65
C ASP A 124 -37.24 -13.96 -18.01
N GLN A 125 -36.50 -13.82 -19.11
CA GLN A 125 -35.47 -14.79 -19.51
C GLN A 125 -34.37 -14.93 -18.46
N LEU A 126 -33.84 -13.80 -17.96
CA LEU A 126 -32.79 -13.80 -16.95
C LEU A 126 -33.29 -14.29 -15.59
N SER A 127 -34.55 -14.04 -15.26
CA SER A 127 -35.13 -14.57 -14.02
C SER A 127 -35.18 -16.10 -14.02
N GLN A 128 -35.46 -16.70 -15.17
CA GLN A 128 -35.44 -18.17 -15.34
C GLN A 128 -34.00 -18.72 -15.33
N GLU A 129 -33.07 -18.05 -16.03
CA GLU A 129 -31.67 -18.50 -16.14
C GLU A 129 -30.92 -18.42 -14.80
N LEU A 130 -31.19 -17.37 -14.00
CA LEU A 130 -30.47 -17.08 -12.75
C LEU A 130 -31.18 -17.61 -11.50
N ASP A 131 -32.36 -18.24 -11.67
CA ASP A 131 -33.22 -18.73 -10.59
C ASP A 131 -33.49 -17.66 -9.51
N ARG A 132 -33.67 -16.40 -9.94
CA ARG A 132 -34.04 -15.26 -9.12
C ARG A 132 -34.81 -14.20 -9.91
N ALA A 133 -35.64 -13.44 -9.22
CA ALA A 133 -36.32 -12.32 -9.84
C ALA A 133 -35.32 -11.26 -10.36
N VAL A 134 -35.41 -10.95 -11.65
CA VAL A 134 -34.72 -9.83 -12.31
C VAL A 134 -35.81 -8.92 -12.87
N ASN A 135 -35.63 -7.62 -12.73
CA ASN A 135 -36.61 -6.64 -13.20
C ASN A 135 -36.03 -5.69 -14.28
N PRO A 136 -36.87 -5.02 -15.09
CA PRO A 136 -36.40 -4.11 -16.14
C PRO A 136 -35.52 -2.96 -15.65
N PRO A 137 -35.75 -2.32 -14.49
CA PRO A 137 -34.84 -1.34 -13.90
C PRO A 137 -33.42 -1.89 -13.64
N GLU A 138 -33.33 -3.13 -13.12
CA GLU A 138 -32.03 -3.80 -12.88
C GLU A 138 -31.26 -4.02 -14.16
N ILE A 139 -31.94 -4.42 -15.25
CA ILE A 139 -31.33 -4.56 -16.58
C ILE A 139 -30.83 -3.20 -17.07
N ARG A 140 -31.67 -2.15 -17.01
CA ARG A 140 -31.32 -0.81 -17.44
C ARG A 140 -30.08 -0.29 -16.72
N GLN A 141 -30.01 -0.48 -15.40
CA GLN A 141 -28.86 -0.13 -14.59
C GLN A 141 -27.62 -0.96 -14.99
N GLY A 142 -27.79 -2.24 -15.25
CA GLY A 142 -26.72 -3.18 -15.60
C GLY A 142 -26.11 -2.97 -16.96
N LEU A 143 -26.84 -2.40 -17.94
CA LEU A 143 -26.37 -2.25 -19.34
C LEU A 143 -25.00 -1.56 -19.45
N TYR A 144 -24.72 -0.57 -18.62
CA TYR A 144 -23.50 0.22 -18.61
C TYR A 144 -22.84 0.26 -17.23
N ALA A 145 -23.03 -0.78 -16.43
CA ALA A 145 -22.49 -0.87 -15.08
C ALA A 145 -20.94 -0.95 -15.05
N ASP A 146 -20.30 -1.28 -16.18
CA ASP A 146 -18.85 -1.28 -16.37
C ASP A 146 -18.24 0.14 -16.47
N LEU A 147 -19.04 1.17 -16.69
CA LEU A 147 -18.58 2.55 -16.62
C LEU A 147 -18.45 2.99 -15.15
N LYS A 148 -17.31 3.60 -14.79
CA LYS A 148 -17.03 3.99 -13.40
C LYS A 148 -18.11 4.89 -12.79
N GLU A 149 -18.70 5.78 -13.58
CA GLU A 149 -19.77 6.67 -13.14
C GLU A 149 -21.05 5.94 -12.74
N ASN A 150 -21.25 4.72 -13.27
CA ASN A 150 -22.41 3.86 -12.99
C ASN A 150 -22.15 2.85 -11.87
N HIS A 151 -20.90 2.76 -11.35
CA HIS A 151 -20.63 1.93 -10.17
C HIS A 151 -21.47 2.40 -8.99
N ILE A 152 -22.07 1.47 -8.30
CA ILE A 152 -22.91 1.73 -7.14
C ILE A 152 -22.06 1.74 -5.87
N LEU A 153 -22.31 2.67 -4.97
CA LEU A 153 -21.76 2.68 -3.61
C LEU A 153 -22.41 1.56 -2.79
N THR A 154 -21.80 0.36 -2.81
CA THR A 154 -22.36 -0.83 -2.17
C THR A 154 -22.09 -0.87 -0.67
N ALA A 155 -20.97 -0.28 -0.21
CA ALA A 155 -20.65 -0.20 1.20
C ALA A 155 -19.94 1.12 1.53
N PHE A 156 -20.29 1.68 2.68
CA PHE A 156 -19.65 2.85 3.25
C PHE A 156 -19.45 2.68 4.76
N GLU A 157 -18.19 2.67 5.20
CA GLU A 157 -17.81 2.62 6.61
C GLU A 157 -17.53 4.05 7.08
N ALA A 158 -18.53 4.69 7.64
CA ALA A 158 -18.44 6.11 8.03
C ALA A 158 -17.39 6.33 9.13
N PRO A 159 -16.31 7.09 8.85
CA PRO A 159 -15.39 7.51 9.90
C PRO A 159 -16.01 8.64 10.75
N THR A 160 -15.39 8.96 11.89
CA THR A 160 -15.66 10.24 12.57
C THR A 160 -15.03 11.39 11.77
N ALA A 161 -15.57 12.60 11.92
CA ALA A 161 -15.02 13.79 11.29
C ALA A 161 -13.54 14.03 11.65
N GLU A 162 -13.16 13.76 12.90
CA GLU A 162 -11.77 13.85 13.37
C GLU A 162 -10.87 12.81 12.68
N ALA A 163 -11.32 11.55 12.60
CA ALA A 163 -10.58 10.50 11.93
C ALA A 163 -10.34 10.81 10.44
N LEU A 164 -11.34 11.38 9.76
CA LEU A 164 -11.22 11.83 8.38
C LEU A 164 -10.19 12.96 8.24
N VAL A 165 -10.20 13.96 9.14
CA VAL A 165 -9.22 15.05 9.13
C VAL A 165 -7.81 14.54 9.42
N HIS A 166 -7.63 13.64 10.39
CA HIS A 166 -6.34 12.99 10.66
C HIS A 166 -5.84 12.22 9.43
N ARG A 167 -6.72 11.48 8.77
CA ARG A 167 -6.37 10.73 7.56
C ARG A 167 -5.97 11.65 6.41
N TYR A 168 -6.66 12.78 6.23
CA TYR A 168 -6.30 13.82 5.26
C TYR A 168 -4.92 14.41 5.57
N ASN A 169 -4.68 14.83 6.81
CA ASN A 169 -3.40 15.43 7.23
C ASN A 169 -2.22 14.47 6.98
N LEU A 170 -2.40 13.19 7.31
CA LEU A 170 -1.41 12.17 7.02
C LEU A 170 -1.18 12.02 5.51
N SER A 171 -2.24 12.03 4.70
CA SER A 171 -2.13 11.90 3.25
C SER A 171 -1.45 13.11 2.57
N GLN A 172 -1.61 14.31 3.11
CA GLN A 172 -0.87 15.50 2.67
C GLN A 172 0.64 15.33 2.90
N VAL A 173 1.03 14.78 4.04
CA VAL A 173 2.45 14.47 4.34
C VAL A 173 2.96 13.35 3.44
N GLN A 174 2.20 12.28 3.28
CA GLN A 174 2.56 11.15 2.41
C GLN A 174 2.84 11.58 0.97
N GLY A 175 2.07 12.55 0.45
CA GLY A 175 2.26 13.08 -0.91
C GLY A 175 3.59 13.78 -1.16
N ILE A 176 4.29 14.23 -0.13
CA ILE A 176 5.64 14.82 -0.24
C ILE A 176 6.62 13.80 -0.79
N PHE A 177 6.52 12.55 -0.34
CA PHE A 177 7.48 11.49 -0.65
C PHE A 177 7.44 11.01 -2.11
N TYR A 178 6.43 11.39 -2.89
CA TYR A 178 6.39 11.07 -4.33
C TYR A 178 7.55 11.68 -5.12
N LYS A 179 8.15 12.77 -4.61
CA LYS A 179 9.22 13.53 -5.26
C LYS A 179 10.52 13.50 -4.45
N ALA A 180 10.63 12.65 -3.45
CA ALA A 180 11.84 12.51 -2.67
C ALA A 180 12.97 11.91 -3.50
N THR A 181 14.17 12.48 -3.36
CA THR A 181 15.43 11.91 -3.86
C THR A 181 16.07 11.03 -2.79
N GLN A 182 15.95 11.43 -1.54
CA GLN A 182 16.50 10.73 -0.40
C GLN A 182 15.62 11.00 0.83
N VAL A 183 15.51 10.01 1.70
CA VAL A 183 14.91 10.16 3.02
C VAL A 183 15.90 9.64 4.06
N LYS A 184 16.21 10.47 5.04
CA LYS A 184 17.01 10.11 6.20
C LYS A 184 16.11 10.06 7.42
N LEU A 185 16.00 8.88 8.03
CA LEU A 185 15.25 8.64 9.24
C LEU A 185 16.22 8.31 10.37
N GLN A 186 16.19 9.11 11.42
CA GLN A 186 16.89 8.85 12.68
C GLN A 186 15.89 8.31 13.69
N ALA A 187 16.03 7.06 14.06
CA ALA A 187 15.29 6.42 15.14
C ALA A 187 16.21 6.37 16.36
N TYR A 188 16.00 7.30 17.31
CA TYR A 188 16.78 7.39 18.52
C TYR A 188 16.55 6.15 19.39
N ARG A 189 17.16 6.09 20.57
CA ARG A 189 16.94 4.98 21.50
C ARG A 189 15.45 4.77 21.79
N ASN A 190 14.92 3.64 21.34
CA ASN A 190 13.53 3.23 21.45
C ASN A 190 13.44 1.81 22.01
N ASP A 191 12.23 1.35 22.27
CA ASP A 191 11.97 -0.03 22.60
C ASP A 191 12.38 -0.96 21.41
N PRO A 192 13.06 -2.09 21.67
CA PRO A 192 13.44 -3.03 20.61
C PRO A 192 12.28 -3.49 19.72
N GLY A 193 11.06 -3.57 20.25
CA GLY A 193 9.86 -3.89 19.49
C GLY A 193 9.51 -2.84 18.44
N GLU A 194 9.75 -1.56 18.73
CA GLU A 194 9.50 -0.45 17.80
C GLU A 194 10.45 -0.51 16.60
N TYR A 195 11.74 -0.79 16.83
CA TYR A 195 12.70 -0.99 15.75
C TYR A 195 12.32 -2.18 14.85
N LYS A 196 11.94 -3.31 15.49
CA LYS A 196 11.48 -4.49 14.73
C LYS A 196 10.29 -4.16 13.84
N LEU A 197 9.33 -3.39 14.36
CA LEU A 197 8.17 -2.95 13.61
C LEU A 197 8.57 -2.07 12.43
N LEU A 198 9.41 -1.06 12.67
CA LEU A 198 9.90 -0.14 11.63
C LEU A 198 10.62 -0.89 10.50
N PHE A 199 11.54 -1.75 10.85
CA PHE A 199 12.32 -2.52 9.89
C PHE A 199 11.48 -3.51 9.08
N ARG A 200 10.44 -4.10 9.71
CA ARG A 200 9.47 -4.93 9.00
C ARG A 200 8.73 -4.15 7.93
N TYR A 201 8.30 -2.92 8.23
CA TYR A 201 7.63 -2.08 7.23
C TYR A 201 8.57 -1.65 6.10
N LEU A 202 9.85 -1.35 6.39
CA LEU A 202 10.86 -1.12 5.36
C LEU A 202 10.95 -2.30 4.40
N LYS A 203 10.96 -3.52 4.93
CA LYS A 203 11.01 -4.76 4.19
C LYS A 203 9.72 -5.03 3.42
N LEU A 204 8.56 -4.91 4.07
CA LEU A 204 7.22 -5.08 3.48
C LEU A 204 7.04 -4.19 2.25
N PHE A 205 7.47 -2.93 2.33
CA PHE A 205 7.38 -1.98 1.23
C PHE A 205 8.56 -2.05 0.27
N ARG A 206 9.49 -2.98 0.48
CA ARG A 206 10.67 -3.21 -0.38
C ARG A 206 11.47 -1.94 -0.64
N LEU A 207 11.64 -1.13 0.39
CA LEU A 207 12.38 0.11 0.30
C LEU A 207 13.88 -0.17 0.33
N MET A 208 14.62 0.52 -0.54
CA MET A 208 16.08 0.45 -0.56
C MET A 208 16.61 1.31 0.58
N ALA A 209 16.90 0.67 1.70
CA ALA A 209 17.37 1.33 2.90
C ALA A 209 18.79 0.87 3.26
N TYR A 210 19.61 1.84 3.66
CA TYR A 210 20.90 1.62 4.32
C TYR A 210 20.73 1.96 5.79
N ILE A 211 21.10 1.03 6.68
CA ILE A 211 20.85 1.15 8.12
C ILE A 211 22.18 1.09 8.85
N GLU A 212 22.46 2.11 9.65
CA GLU A 212 23.63 2.20 10.53
C GLU A 212 23.20 2.41 11.97
N GLY A 213 24.01 1.96 12.94
CA GLY A 213 23.77 2.12 14.35
C GLY A 213 23.46 0.81 15.06
N ASP A 214 23.02 0.92 16.29
CA ASP A 214 22.68 -0.20 17.18
C ASP A 214 21.45 0.12 18.03
N ALA A 215 21.00 -0.87 18.80
CA ALA A 215 19.82 -0.74 19.66
C ALA A 215 20.01 0.21 20.85
N ASP A 216 21.26 0.46 21.28
CA ASP A 216 21.57 1.29 22.44
C ASP A 216 21.66 2.77 22.08
N GLN A 217 22.26 3.09 20.95
CA GLN A 217 22.44 4.46 20.46
C GLN A 217 21.32 4.89 19.51
N GLY A 218 20.65 3.92 18.88
CA GLY A 218 19.63 4.14 17.87
C GLY A 218 20.16 3.90 16.46
N PHE A 219 19.26 4.04 15.47
CA PHE A 219 19.55 3.76 14.08
C PHE A 219 19.39 4.99 13.20
N THR A 220 20.30 5.14 12.27
CA THR A 220 20.16 6.04 11.11
C THR A 220 19.82 5.19 9.89
N ILE A 221 18.72 5.52 9.23
CA ILE A 221 18.18 4.78 8.08
C ILE A 221 18.13 5.75 6.91
N GLU A 222 18.93 5.50 5.89
CA GLU A 222 18.93 6.25 4.63
C GLU A 222 18.16 5.44 3.58
N ILE A 223 17.13 6.05 3.00
CA ILE A 223 16.27 5.44 2.01
C ILE A 223 16.39 6.20 0.71
N ASP A 224 16.74 5.51 -0.37
CA ASP A 224 16.77 6.10 -1.71
C ASP A 224 15.35 6.48 -2.14
N GLY A 225 15.18 7.70 -2.64
CA GLY A 225 13.88 8.20 -3.09
C GLY A 225 13.52 7.77 -4.52
N PRO A 226 12.24 7.92 -4.92
CA PRO A 226 11.77 7.54 -6.25
C PRO A 226 12.42 8.30 -7.38
N THR A 227 12.91 9.52 -7.14
CA THR A 227 13.54 10.38 -8.16
C THR A 227 15.04 10.16 -8.29
N SER A 228 15.69 9.49 -7.34
CA SER A 228 17.10 9.09 -7.44
C SER A 228 17.32 7.82 -8.26
N LEU A 229 16.25 7.11 -8.61
CA LEU A 229 16.33 5.87 -9.38
C LEU A 229 16.50 6.15 -10.87
N PHE A 230 17.24 5.28 -11.57
CA PHE A 230 17.48 5.37 -13.04
C PHE A 230 16.18 5.47 -13.86
N LYS A 231 15.09 4.90 -13.35
CA LYS A 231 13.73 5.07 -13.89
C LYS A 231 12.80 5.46 -12.74
N PRO A 232 12.40 6.72 -12.64
CA PRO A 232 11.44 7.17 -11.63
C PRO A 232 10.19 6.30 -11.65
N SER A 233 9.81 5.74 -10.52
CA SER A 233 8.67 4.84 -10.39
C SER A 233 7.66 5.44 -9.42
N THR A 234 6.48 5.78 -9.93
CA THR A 234 5.35 6.22 -9.09
C THR A 234 4.98 5.18 -8.03
N ARG A 235 5.12 3.90 -8.35
CA ARG A 235 4.87 2.79 -7.41
C ARG A 235 5.84 2.84 -6.23
N TYR A 236 7.11 3.10 -6.48
CA TYR A 236 8.10 3.19 -5.41
C TYR A 236 7.85 4.40 -4.50
N GLY A 237 7.46 5.54 -5.06
CA GLY A 237 7.04 6.72 -4.29
C GLY A 237 5.82 6.46 -3.40
N LEU A 238 4.85 5.69 -3.90
CA LEU A 238 3.70 5.22 -3.11
C LEU A 238 4.13 4.28 -1.98
N ASP A 239 5.05 3.36 -2.24
CA ASP A 239 5.55 2.43 -1.22
C ASP A 239 6.33 3.18 -0.14
N MET A 240 7.12 4.20 -0.51
CA MET A 240 7.78 5.10 0.45
C MET A 240 6.75 5.90 1.27
N ALA A 241 5.71 6.42 0.66
CA ALA A 241 4.64 7.14 1.35
C ALA A 241 3.89 6.26 2.38
N LYS A 242 3.79 4.96 2.12
CA LYS A 242 3.20 3.98 3.06
C LYS A 242 4.06 3.73 4.30
N LEU A 243 5.35 4.10 4.27
CA LEU A 243 6.22 3.98 5.45
C LEU A 243 5.84 5.00 6.54
N ILE A 244 5.31 6.17 6.17
CA ILE A 244 5.02 7.23 7.14
C ILE A 244 4.08 6.78 8.26
N PRO A 245 2.91 6.14 7.99
CA PRO A 245 2.08 5.62 9.08
C PRO A 245 2.79 4.62 9.99
N ALA A 246 3.76 3.86 9.46
CA ALA A 246 4.53 2.92 10.26
C ALA A 246 5.52 3.62 11.19
N ILE A 247 6.17 4.69 10.73
CA ILE A 247 7.09 5.50 11.55
C ILE A 247 6.37 6.11 12.75
N LEU A 248 5.08 6.47 12.61
CA LEU A 248 4.29 7.04 13.69
C LEU A 248 4.06 6.09 14.88
N HIS A 249 4.44 4.81 14.78
CA HIS A 249 4.44 3.87 15.89
C HIS A 249 5.77 3.82 16.66
N VAL A 250 6.77 4.57 16.20
CA VAL A 250 8.07 4.72 16.89
C VAL A 250 8.01 5.94 17.81
N THR A 251 8.50 5.82 19.03
CA THR A 251 8.34 6.88 20.04
C THR A 251 9.29 8.06 19.81
N ARG A 252 10.54 7.80 19.40
CA ARG A 252 11.57 8.83 19.24
C ARG A 252 12.22 8.74 17.87
N TRP A 253 11.87 9.65 17.00
CA TRP A 253 12.42 9.69 15.63
C TRP A 253 12.43 11.10 15.07
N ARG A 254 13.29 11.29 14.08
CA ARG A 254 13.32 12.47 13.21
C ARG A 254 13.56 12.04 11.78
N LEU A 255 12.81 12.62 10.86
CA LEU A 255 12.89 12.34 9.44
C LEU A 255 13.19 13.62 8.69
N THR A 256 14.15 13.54 7.75
CA THR A 256 14.43 14.60 6.78
C THR A 256 14.36 14.00 5.38
N ALA A 257 13.60 14.63 4.50
CA ALA A 257 13.50 14.23 3.10
C ALA A 257 14.03 15.35 2.20
N THR A 258 14.89 14.99 1.26
CA THR A 258 15.35 15.86 0.19
C THR A 258 14.48 15.61 -1.04
N LEU A 259 13.96 16.68 -1.64
CA LEU A 259 13.06 16.64 -2.79
C LEU A 259 13.60 17.48 -3.92
N VAL A 260 13.41 17.03 -5.15
CA VAL A 260 13.70 17.84 -6.33
C VAL A 260 12.39 18.20 -7.00
N MET A 261 12.10 19.50 -7.04
CA MET A 261 10.86 20.03 -7.56
C MET A 261 11.13 21.15 -8.58
N ARG A 262 10.25 21.23 -9.59
CA ARG A 262 10.28 22.40 -10.49
C ARG A 262 9.74 23.61 -9.78
N ASP A 263 10.50 24.67 -9.79
CA ASP A 263 10.05 25.98 -9.35
C ASP A 263 8.93 26.48 -10.27
N ARG A 264 7.84 26.97 -9.67
CA ARG A 264 6.62 27.34 -10.41
C ARG A 264 6.81 28.51 -11.37
N TYR A 265 7.75 29.41 -11.06
CA TYR A 265 8.01 30.61 -11.84
C TYR A 265 9.17 30.46 -12.81
N THR A 266 10.29 29.89 -12.33
CA THR A 266 11.50 29.76 -13.14
C THR A 266 11.58 28.47 -13.93
N GLN A 267 10.69 27.50 -13.64
CA GLN A 267 10.70 26.13 -14.22
C GLN A 267 12.01 25.37 -13.96
N GLN A 268 12.94 25.92 -13.22
CA GLN A 268 14.19 25.27 -12.85
C GLN A 268 13.95 24.23 -11.76
N LEU A 269 14.76 23.19 -11.77
CA LEU A 269 14.77 22.20 -10.69
C LEU A 269 15.43 22.83 -9.46
N LYS A 270 14.72 22.82 -8.35
CA LYS A 270 15.20 23.30 -7.03
C LYS A 270 15.10 22.17 -6.02
N GLU A 271 16.14 22.07 -5.24
CA GLU A 271 16.13 21.19 -4.07
C GLU A 271 15.28 21.82 -2.96
N ARG A 272 14.52 20.97 -2.26
CA ARG A 272 13.65 21.33 -1.14
C ARG A 272 13.86 20.34 -0.01
N GLN A 273 13.72 20.82 1.22
CA GLN A 273 13.85 20.02 2.43
C GLN A 273 12.52 19.92 3.14
N PHE A 274 12.18 18.70 3.55
CA PHE A 274 11.05 18.42 4.41
C PHE A 274 11.54 17.74 5.68
N THR A 275 11.09 18.22 6.84
CA THR A 275 11.43 17.64 8.13
C THR A 275 10.17 17.29 8.90
N LEU A 276 10.18 16.14 9.56
CA LEU A 276 9.12 15.65 10.43
C LEU A 276 9.77 14.93 11.62
N ASP A 277 9.13 14.99 12.78
CA ASP A 277 9.58 14.31 14.00
C ASP A 277 8.42 13.72 14.80
N ALA A 278 8.73 13.11 15.94
CA ALA A 278 7.76 12.44 16.78
C ALA A 278 6.66 13.38 17.35
N ASP A 279 6.94 14.68 17.45
CA ASP A 279 5.99 15.69 17.95
C ASP A 279 5.00 16.19 16.88
N CYS A 280 4.98 15.55 15.71
CA CYS A 280 4.23 16.00 14.54
C CYS A 280 2.70 15.94 14.68
N GLN A 281 2.15 15.34 15.73
CA GLN A 281 0.70 15.19 15.98
C GLN A 281 -0.07 14.50 14.83
N LEU A 282 0.59 13.72 14.01
CA LEU A 282 -0.06 12.88 13.01
C LEU A 282 -0.52 11.57 13.66
N VAL A 283 -1.64 11.05 13.17
CA VAL A 283 -2.21 9.78 13.65
C VAL A 283 -2.05 8.71 12.59
N SER A 284 -1.45 7.57 12.98
CA SER A 284 -1.35 6.40 12.12
C SER A 284 -2.73 5.78 11.91
N HIS A 285 -3.01 5.35 10.69
CA HIS A 285 -4.18 4.52 10.38
C HIS A 285 -3.83 3.03 10.32
N TYR A 286 -2.57 2.68 10.57
CA TYR A 286 -2.20 1.28 10.71
C TYR A 286 -2.57 0.78 12.10
N PRO A 287 -3.18 -0.41 12.20
CA PRO A 287 -3.41 -1.01 13.51
C PRO A 287 -2.05 -1.29 14.19
N PRO A 288 -1.96 -1.10 15.50
CA PRO A 288 -0.83 -1.61 16.24
C PRO A 288 -0.80 -3.13 16.09
N GLY A 289 0.31 -3.69 15.60
CA GLY A 289 0.41 -5.13 15.38
C GLY A 289 1.54 -5.53 14.45
N LYS A 290 1.71 -6.83 14.28
CA LYS A 290 2.83 -7.43 13.53
C LYS A 290 2.35 -7.79 12.10
N PRO A 291 2.66 -6.97 11.05
CA PRO A 291 2.35 -7.34 9.69
C PRO A 291 3.20 -8.54 9.22
N TYR A 292 2.70 -9.32 8.27
CA TYR A 292 3.54 -10.20 7.46
C TYR A 292 4.26 -9.37 6.39
N ASP A 293 5.54 -9.63 6.21
CA ASP A 293 6.37 -8.87 5.29
C ASP A 293 6.05 -9.21 3.82
N SER A 294 5.59 -10.45 3.56
CA SER A 294 5.12 -10.85 2.23
C SER A 294 4.13 -12.02 2.28
N MET A 295 3.36 -12.19 1.19
CA MET A 295 2.49 -13.37 1.01
C MET A 295 3.29 -14.69 0.95
N LEU A 296 4.55 -14.64 0.51
CA LEU A 296 5.44 -15.80 0.48
C LEU A 296 5.77 -16.26 1.89
N GLU A 297 6.15 -15.33 2.76
CA GLU A 297 6.45 -15.59 4.17
C GLU A 297 5.21 -16.10 4.92
N GLU A 298 4.07 -15.43 4.74
CA GLU A 298 2.81 -15.87 5.33
C GLU A 298 2.44 -17.28 4.88
N SER A 299 2.54 -17.55 3.58
CA SER A 299 2.26 -18.86 3.01
C SER A 299 3.24 -19.94 3.49
N PHE A 300 4.51 -19.62 3.69
CA PHE A 300 5.51 -20.52 4.25
C PHE A 300 5.23 -20.81 5.71
N ALA A 301 4.99 -19.79 6.53
CA ALA A 301 4.70 -19.92 7.95
C ALA A 301 3.43 -20.76 8.21
N LYS A 302 2.37 -20.57 7.41
CA LYS A 302 1.13 -21.37 7.53
C LYS A 302 1.31 -22.85 7.20
N ARG A 303 2.30 -23.20 6.38
CA ARG A 303 2.57 -24.61 5.99
C ARG A 303 3.53 -25.31 6.94
N TRP A 304 4.36 -24.57 7.67
CA TRP A 304 5.36 -25.15 8.57
C TRP A 304 4.75 -26.08 9.64
N PRO A 305 3.66 -25.73 10.36
CA PRO A 305 3.05 -26.60 11.37
C PRO A 305 2.51 -27.92 10.82
N GLN A 306 2.24 -27.99 9.51
CA GLN A 306 1.76 -29.19 8.83
C GLN A 306 2.89 -30.19 8.51
N THR A 307 4.13 -29.80 8.77
CA THR A 307 5.33 -30.58 8.45
C THR A 307 5.80 -31.32 9.70
N LYS A 308 5.97 -32.62 9.61
CA LYS A 308 6.52 -33.43 10.70
C LYS A 308 8.03 -33.21 10.78
N THR A 309 8.47 -32.33 11.68
CA THR A 309 9.89 -31.98 11.86
C THR A 309 10.15 -31.59 13.31
N PRO A 310 11.35 -31.88 13.86
CA PRO A 310 11.75 -31.37 15.16
C PRO A 310 12.06 -29.86 15.16
N TRP A 311 12.26 -29.26 13.98
CA TRP A 311 12.58 -27.84 13.86
C TRP A 311 11.38 -26.96 14.16
N ARG A 312 11.53 -26.02 15.11
CA ARG A 312 10.55 -24.99 15.40
C ARG A 312 10.82 -23.74 14.57
N LEU A 313 9.81 -23.23 13.89
CA LEU A 313 9.88 -21.98 13.14
C LEU A 313 9.48 -20.83 14.06
N GLU A 314 10.38 -19.90 14.30
CA GLU A 314 10.16 -18.68 15.06
C GLU A 314 10.15 -17.48 14.12
N ARG A 315 9.19 -16.63 14.31
CA ARG A 315 8.97 -15.45 13.47
C ARG A 315 9.59 -14.18 14.04
N GLU A 316 9.74 -14.11 15.37
CA GLU A 316 10.37 -12.99 16.05
C GLU A 316 11.88 -13.21 16.12
N VAL A 317 12.56 -12.84 15.05
CA VAL A 317 14.01 -12.91 15.00
C VAL A 317 14.59 -11.62 15.56
N ASP A 318 15.62 -11.74 16.38
CA ASP A 318 16.35 -10.59 16.88
C ASP A 318 17.11 -9.91 15.73
N LEU A 319 17.37 -8.61 15.93
CA LEU A 319 18.23 -7.87 15.01
C LEU A 319 19.61 -8.52 15.00
N VAL A 320 20.08 -8.91 13.83
CA VAL A 320 21.44 -9.45 13.65
C VAL A 320 22.35 -8.30 13.31
N PRO A 321 23.20 -7.84 14.23
CA PRO A 321 24.16 -6.79 13.93
C PRO A 321 25.17 -7.30 12.90
N ILE A 322 25.44 -6.47 11.91
CA ILE A 322 26.50 -6.71 10.90
C ILE A 322 27.32 -5.42 10.82
N PRO A 323 28.63 -5.50 10.52
CA PRO A 323 29.45 -4.29 10.45
C PRO A 323 28.84 -3.21 9.55
N GLY A 324 28.49 -2.06 10.18
CA GLY A 324 27.89 -0.90 9.53
C GLY A 324 26.41 -1.07 9.14
N SER A 325 25.70 -2.10 9.64
CA SER A 325 24.29 -2.32 9.30
C SER A 325 23.61 -3.31 10.25
N VAL A 326 22.34 -3.60 9.99
CA VAL A 326 21.53 -4.60 10.71
C VAL A 326 20.81 -5.48 9.70
N MET A 327 20.80 -6.78 9.92
CA MET A 327 19.98 -7.71 9.16
C MET A 327 18.80 -8.19 10.02
N ILE A 328 17.65 -8.33 9.38
CA ILE A 328 16.44 -8.87 10.00
C ILE A 328 16.01 -10.06 9.16
N PRO A 329 16.35 -11.26 9.61
CA PRO A 329 15.88 -12.47 8.95
C PRO A 329 14.36 -12.60 9.03
N ASP A 330 13.74 -13.28 8.06
CA ASP A 330 12.30 -13.51 8.08
C ASP A 330 11.90 -14.48 9.18
N PHE A 331 12.75 -15.50 9.42
CA PHE A 331 12.50 -16.54 10.40
C PHE A 331 13.79 -17.01 11.07
N ARG A 332 13.63 -17.60 12.26
CA ARG A 332 14.62 -18.40 12.95
C ARG A 332 14.11 -19.84 13.07
N LEU A 333 14.94 -20.79 12.73
CA LEU A 333 14.71 -22.22 12.89
C LEU A 333 15.48 -22.69 14.12
N VAL A 334 14.81 -23.32 15.05
CA VAL A 334 15.39 -23.79 16.31
C VAL A 334 15.16 -25.28 16.43
N HIS A 335 16.24 -26.05 16.60
CA HIS A 335 16.20 -27.48 16.84
C HIS A 335 16.29 -27.78 18.35
N PRO A 336 15.67 -28.85 18.87
CA PRO A 336 15.73 -29.19 20.29
C PRO A 336 17.16 -29.46 20.83
N ASP A 337 18.12 -29.78 19.96
CA ASP A 337 19.54 -29.97 20.34
C ASP A 337 20.32 -28.65 20.47
N GLY A 338 19.66 -27.50 20.28
CA GLY A 338 20.27 -26.18 20.39
C GLY A 338 20.78 -25.58 19.08
N ARG A 339 20.78 -26.32 17.96
CA ARG A 339 21.13 -25.75 16.66
C ARG A 339 20.11 -24.71 16.24
N THR A 340 20.58 -23.59 15.69
CA THR A 340 19.73 -22.52 15.20
C THR A 340 20.17 -22.07 13.80
N TYR A 341 19.20 -21.80 12.93
CA TYR A 341 19.44 -21.20 11.61
C TYR A 341 18.54 -20.01 11.41
N LEU A 342 19.06 -19.00 10.72
CA LEU A 342 18.33 -17.84 10.26
C LEU A 342 17.88 -18.09 8.83
N LEU A 343 16.64 -17.77 8.51
CA LEU A 343 16.09 -17.94 7.17
C LEU A 343 15.64 -16.59 6.62
N GLU A 344 16.15 -16.25 5.45
CA GLU A 344 15.77 -15.08 4.67
C GLU A 344 15.20 -15.51 3.33
N ILE A 345 13.99 -15.03 2.99
CA ILE A 345 13.30 -15.35 1.75
C ILE A 345 13.50 -14.23 0.74
N VAL A 346 14.29 -14.49 -0.28
CA VAL A 346 14.59 -13.56 -1.35
C VAL A 346 13.61 -13.78 -2.50
N GLY A 347 12.49 -13.07 -2.47
CA GLY A 347 11.42 -13.19 -3.46
C GLY A 347 11.68 -12.39 -4.73
N TYR A 348 10.89 -11.34 -4.99
CA TYR A 348 11.02 -10.48 -6.17
C TYR A 348 11.72 -9.16 -5.78
N TRP A 349 13.01 -9.00 -6.18
CA TRP A 349 13.83 -7.85 -5.82
C TRP A 349 14.53 -7.25 -7.03
N ARG A 350 14.81 -5.94 -6.98
CA ARG A 350 15.57 -5.26 -8.04
C ARG A 350 17.05 -5.61 -7.97
N PRO A 351 17.78 -5.63 -9.10
CA PRO A 351 19.20 -5.98 -9.15
C PRO A 351 20.08 -5.18 -8.17
N GLU A 352 19.84 -3.89 -8.02
CA GLU A 352 20.60 -3.02 -7.12
C GLU A 352 20.40 -3.40 -5.65
N TYR A 353 19.17 -3.72 -5.26
CA TYR A 353 18.88 -4.17 -3.92
C TYR A 353 19.52 -5.53 -3.62
N LEU A 354 19.48 -6.45 -4.58
CA LEU A 354 20.17 -7.74 -4.46
C LEU A 354 21.66 -7.55 -4.19
N ARG A 355 22.37 -6.68 -4.94
CA ARG A 355 23.79 -6.39 -4.70
C ARG A 355 24.04 -5.92 -3.28
N LYS A 356 23.27 -4.95 -2.79
CA LYS A 356 23.38 -4.42 -1.42
C LYS A 356 23.11 -5.52 -0.39
N LYS A 357 22.05 -6.31 -0.57
CA LYS A 357 21.69 -7.40 0.36
C LYS A 357 22.74 -8.50 0.40
N PHE A 358 23.25 -8.94 -0.74
CA PHE A 358 24.32 -9.93 -0.77
C PHE A 358 25.63 -9.38 -0.23
N ALA A 359 25.91 -8.08 -0.38
CA ALA A 359 27.04 -7.45 0.29
C ALA A 359 26.87 -7.42 1.82
N GLN A 360 25.64 -7.21 2.33
CA GLN A 360 25.33 -7.30 3.76
C GLN A 360 25.54 -8.72 4.28
N VAL A 361 25.01 -9.74 3.58
CA VAL A 361 25.17 -11.15 3.95
C VAL A 361 26.64 -11.53 4.01
N ARG A 362 27.47 -11.09 3.05
CA ARG A 362 28.92 -11.31 3.07
C ARG A 362 29.60 -10.72 4.31
N ARG A 363 29.15 -9.57 4.79
CA ARG A 363 29.69 -8.93 6.01
C ARG A 363 29.20 -9.60 7.30
N ALA A 364 28.08 -10.31 7.24
CA ALA A 364 27.50 -10.95 8.43
C ALA A 364 28.31 -12.16 8.92
N GLU A 365 29.20 -12.75 8.08
CA GLU A 365 30.01 -13.94 8.39
C GLU A 365 29.25 -15.05 9.15
N SER A 366 27.95 -15.15 8.88
CA SER A 366 27.03 -16.01 9.64
C SER A 366 26.93 -17.37 8.99
N ASN A 367 27.58 -18.37 9.57
CA ASN A 367 27.56 -19.77 9.10
C ASN A 367 26.19 -20.45 9.24
N ASN A 368 25.25 -19.81 9.93
CA ASN A 368 23.92 -20.34 10.21
C ASN A 368 22.81 -19.59 9.45
N LEU A 369 23.12 -18.95 8.33
CA LEU A 369 22.15 -18.26 7.48
C LEU A 369 21.76 -19.11 6.28
N ILE A 370 20.47 -19.22 6.03
CA ILE A 370 19.86 -19.83 4.84
C ILE A 370 19.20 -18.72 4.02
N LEU A 371 19.57 -18.64 2.74
CA LEU A 371 18.94 -17.77 1.76
C LEU A 371 18.04 -18.60 0.84
N ALA A 372 16.73 -18.42 0.95
CA ALA A 372 15.78 -19.02 0.00
C ALA A 372 15.55 -18.06 -1.16
N VAL A 373 16.08 -18.37 -2.34
CA VAL A 373 16.10 -17.48 -3.50
C VAL A 373 15.14 -17.97 -4.59
N SER A 374 14.29 -17.08 -5.08
CA SER A 374 13.39 -17.41 -6.20
C SER A 374 14.17 -17.56 -7.51
N GLU A 375 14.00 -18.68 -8.24
CA GLU A 375 14.60 -18.89 -9.57
C GLU A 375 14.18 -17.85 -10.62
N ARG A 376 13.11 -17.09 -10.36
CA ARG A 376 12.69 -15.96 -11.22
C ARG A 376 13.64 -14.76 -11.15
N LEU A 377 14.55 -14.75 -10.16
CA LEU A 377 15.57 -13.72 -10.03
C LEU A 377 16.77 -14.08 -10.88
N ASN A 378 17.07 -13.25 -11.87
CA ASN A 378 18.30 -13.39 -12.64
C ASN A 378 19.45 -12.72 -11.88
N LEU A 379 20.12 -13.48 -11.01
CA LEU A 379 21.23 -13.00 -10.18
C LEU A 379 22.45 -12.59 -11.02
N GLU A 380 22.67 -13.23 -12.16
CA GLU A 380 23.77 -12.89 -13.07
C GLU A 380 23.62 -11.47 -13.63
N LYS A 381 22.38 -11.08 -14.04
CA LYS A 381 22.10 -9.70 -14.43
C LYS A 381 22.26 -8.71 -13.27
N ALA A 382 22.15 -9.17 -12.04
CA ALA A 382 22.43 -8.39 -10.84
C ALA A 382 23.93 -8.32 -10.51
N GLY A 383 24.80 -9.05 -11.23
CA GLY A 383 26.22 -9.12 -10.95
C GLY A 383 26.54 -9.80 -9.61
N VAL A 384 25.68 -10.71 -9.17
CA VAL A 384 25.87 -11.47 -7.91
C VAL A 384 26.29 -12.90 -8.25
N LYS A 385 27.48 -13.28 -7.81
CA LYS A 385 27.95 -14.67 -7.86
C LYS A 385 27.53 -15.37 -6.56
N VAL A 386 26.67 -16.38 -6.68
CA VAL A 386 26.14 -17.13 -5.52
C VAL A 386 27.26 -17.84 -4.75
N ALA A 387 28.30 -18.28 -5.44
CA ALA A 387 29.48 -18.94 -4.83
C ALA A 387 30.23 -18.05 -3.81
N ASP A 388 30.08 -16.71 -3.91
CA ASP A 388 30.77 -15.77 -3.03
C ASP A 388 29.95 -15.42 -1.76
N VAL A 389 28.83 -16.12 -1.52
CA VAL A 389 27.93 -15.80 -0.40
C VAL A 389 28.18 -16.78 0.75
N PRO A 390 28.57 -16.33 1.95
CA PRO A 390 28.78 -17.18 3.12
C PRO A 390 27.42 -17.53 3.78
N ALA A 391 26.58 -18.25 3.04
CA ALA A 391 25.26 -18.70 3.48
C ALA A 391 24.86 -19.95 2.69
N LYS A 392 24.03 -20.80 3.28
CA LYS A 392 23.38 -21.89 2.54
C LYS A 392 22.34 -21.29 1.60
N VAL A 393 22.45 -21.52 0.28
CA VAL A 393 21.50 -20.98 -0.70
C VAL A 393 20.61 -22.11 -1.22
N VAL A 394 19.30 -21.92 -1.10
CA VAL A 394 18.28 -22.84 -1.62
C VAL A 394 17.41 -22.13 -2.65
N TRP A 395 17.08 -22.83 -3.73
CA TRP A 395 16.32 -22.28 -4.84
C TRP A 395 14.86 -22.76 -4.83
N PHE A 396 13.93 -21.87 -5.17
CA PHE A 396 12.52 -22.24 -5.34
C PHE A 396 11.87 -21.53 -6.54
N LYS A 397 10.92 -22.21 -7.21
CA LYS A 397 10.27 -21.67 -8.44
C LYS A 397 9.11 -20.71 -8.12
N ASN A 398 8.04 -21.22 -7.55
CA ASN A 398 6.80 -20.49 -7.34
C ASN A 398 6.44 -20.34 -5.85
N LYS A 399 6.68 -21.38 -5.06
CA LYS A 399 6.35 -21.44 -3.62
C LYS A 399 7.53 -22.07 -2.89
N LEU A 400 7.96 -21.43 -1.82
CA LEU A 400 8.94 -22.02 -0.92
C LEU A 400 8.25 -23.10 -0.07
N SER A 401 8.60 -24.36 -0.23
CA SER A 401 8.06 -25.44 0.61
C SER A 401 8.95 -25.69 1.84
N PRO A 402 8.38 -26.06 2.99
CA PRO A 402 9.17 -26.45 4.16
C PRO A 402 10.19 -27.54 3.87
N LYS A 403 9.87 -28.51 3.00
CA LYS A 403 10.75 -29.61 2.63
C LYS A 403 12.09 -29.14 2.07
N ILE A 404 12.10 -28.14 1.18
CA ILE A 404 13.34 -27.59 0.59
C ILE A 404 14.28 -27.05 1.68
N ILE A 405 13.72 -26.44 2.72
CA ILE A 405 14.51 -25.93 3.84
C ILE A 405 15.02 -27.09 4.71
N LEU A 406 14.18 -28.08 5.00
CA LEU A 406 14.58 -29.25 5.80
C LEU A 406 15.69 -30.06 5.11
N ASP A 407 15.57 -30.30 3.82
CA ASP A 407 16.60 -31.00 3.03
C ASP A 407 17.95 -30.25 3.12
N CYS A 408 17.93 -28.91 3.18
CA CYS A 408 19.14 -28.09 3.37
C CYS A 408 19.71 -28.14 4.80
N LEU A 409 18.89 -28.42 5.81
CA LEU A 409 19.31 -28.51 7.21
C LEU A 409 19.92 -29.89 7.56
N GLU A 410 19.50 -30.94 6.87
CA GLU A 410 19.90 -32.33 7.10
C GLU A 410 21.11 -32.75 6.26
N GLY A 411 21.39 -32.04 5.15
CA GLY A 411 22.62 -32.22 4.32
C GLY A 411 23.70 -31.23 4.71
#